data_e2c6171a8de1e51884398e34554ba7c8
#
_entry.id   e2c6171a8de1e51884398e34554ba7c8
#
_cell.length_a   1.000
_cell.length_b   1.000
_cell.length_c   1.000
_cell.angle_alpha   90.00
_cell.angle_beta   90.00
_cell.angle_gamma   90.00
#
_symmetry.space_group_name_H-M   'P 1'
#
loop_
_entity.id
_entity.type
_entity.pdbx_description
1 polymer ?
#
loop_
_entity_poly.entity_id
_entity_poly.type
_entity_poly.pdbx_seq_one_letter_code
_entity_poly.pdbx_strand_id
1 'polypeptide(L)'
;MARKRKSGTGTIRQRKDGRWEGRAVVGYDDKGLPKTKNVLAKTKHECQEKLTKLMETAGSAKSEKICADMPFGEWMDFWYQTYIKSGLRPATQNTYESTIYQHIIPQLGKIPLCQLTQKDLQQFYAHLKKEGRLVRTEQFGKGLSDRMVRMCHAKCRAALDQAMQENLIRTNPAVGCKLPPKRSPEMQVLSRQELQRFLIQAKADGYFELFLLDLSTGLRRGELLALQW
;
A
#
# COMPACT_ATOMS: atom_id res chain seq x y z
N MET A 1 10.16 15.42 -43.82
CA MET A 1 10.36 14.36 -42.81
C MET A 1 9.03 13.98 -42.18
N ALA A 2 8.58 12.72 -42.29
CA ALA A 2 7.30 12.27 -41.75
C ALA A 2 7.39 12.18 -40.22
N ARG A 3 6.51 12.88 -39.52
CA ARG A 3 6.42 12.85 -38.04
C ARG A 3 6.09 11.44 -37.55
N LYS A 4 6.98 10.84 -36.75
CA LYS A 4 6.77 9.54 -36.09
C LYS A 4 5.50 9.63 -35.22
N ARG A 5 4.49 8.81 -35.51
CA ARG A 5 3.21 8.78 -34.74
C ARG A 5 3.43 8.21 -33.35
N LYS A 6 2.69 8.72 -32.34
CA LYS A 6 2.70 8.18 -31.00
C LYS A 6 2.22 6.72 -30.99
N SER A 7 2.96 5.83 -30.35
CA SER A 7 2.58 4.43 -30.16
C SER A 7 1.22 4.36 -29.41
N GLY A 8 0.30 3.50 -29.85
CA GLY A 8 -0.99 3.30 -29.20
C GLY A 8 -2.21 3.99 -29.80
N THR A 9 -2.06 4.85 -30.81
CA THR A 9 -3.19 5.63 -31.38
C THR A 9 -3.96 4.95 -32.51
N GLY A 10 -3.72 3.65 -32.78
CA GLY A 10 -4.33 2.96 -33.93
C GLY A 10 -3.90 3.49 -35.30
N THR A 11 -4.33 2.84 -36.34
CA THR A 11 -4.01 3.23 -37.72
C THR A 11 -5.30 3.47 -38.52
N ILE A 12 -5.38 4.59 -39.24
CA ILE A 12 -6.51 4.90 -40.12
C ILE A 12 -6.00 4.98 -41.52
N ARG A 13 -6.65 4.29 -42.47
CA ARG A 13 -6.34 4.30 -43.89
C ARG A 13 -7.61 4.36 -44.72
N GLN A 14 -7.53 4.92 -45.93
CA GLN A 14 -8.60 4.82 -46.91
C GLN A 14 -8.43 3.55 -47.75
N ARG A 15 -9.50 2.81 -47.90
CA ARG A 15 -9.53 1.60 -48.77
C ARG A 15 -9.77 1.99 -50.23
N LYS A 16 -9.49 1.05 -51.13
CA LYS A 16 -9.74 1.23 -52.56
C LYS A 16 -11.22 1.43 -52.91
N ASP A 17 -12.12 0.97 -52.04
CA ASP A 17 -13.58 1.14 -52.13
C ASP A 17 -14.09 2.50 -51.64
N GLY A 18 -13.18 3.44 -51.33
CA GLY A 18 -13.49 4.79 -50.87
C GLY A 18 -13.83 4.90 -49.38
N ARG A 19 -14.05 3.79 -48.65
CA ARG A 19 -14.34 3.78 -47.21
C ARG A 19 -13.07 3.93 -46.37
N TRP A 20 -13.23 4.43 -45.16
CA TRP A 20 -12.15 4.58 -44.19
C TRP A 20 -12.12 3.38 -43.26
N GLU A 21 -10.95 2.80 -43.08
CA GLU A 21 -10.70 1.68 -42.15
C GLU A 21 -9.78 2.14 -41.04
N GLY A 22 -10.24 1.98 -39.79
CA GLY A 22 -9.46 2.15 -38.57
C GLY A 22 -9.07 0.79 -38.00
N ARG A 23 -7.81 0.60 -37.62
CA ARG A 23 -7.31 -0.62 -36.96
C ARG A 23 -6.70 -0.28 -35.62
N ALA A 24 -7.15 -0.96 -34.56
CA ALA A 24 -6.57 -0.87 -33.24
C ALA A 24 -6.15 -2.26 -32.71
N VAL A 25 -5.05 -2.31 -31.97
CA VAL A 25 -4.64 -3.49 -31.22
C VAL A 25 -5.44 -3.53 -29.94
N VAL A 26 -6.24 -4.57 -29.74
CA VAL A 26 -7.13 -4.75 -28.57
C VAL A 26 -6.59 -5.76 -27.56
N GLY A 27 -5.45 -6.41 -27.84
CA GLY A 27 -4.80 -7.39 -26.97
C GLY A 27 -3.71 -8.14 -27.68
N TYR A 28 -3.16 -9.12 -27.00
CA TYR A 28 -2.21 -10.09 -27.54
C TYR A 28 -2.78 -11.50 -27.31
N ASP A 29 -2.43 -12.45 -28.16
CA ASP A 29 -2.78 -13.86 -27.95
C ASP A 29 -1.74 -14.54 -27.02
N ASP A 30 -1.97 -15.82 -26.72
CA ASP A 30 -1.09 -16.63 -25.86
C ASP A 30 0.34 -16.79 -26.43
N LYS A 31 0.53 -16.46 -27.71
CA LYS A 31 1.83 -16.50 -28.41
C LYS A 31 2.47 -15.11 -28.54
N GLY A 32 1.89 -14.09 -27.89
CA GLY A 32 2.38 -12.70 -27.92
C GLY A 32 2.07 -11.93 -29.21
N LEU A 33 1.23 -12.47 -30.11
CA LEU A 33 0.83 -11.79 -31.34
C LEU A 33 -0.31 -10.80 -31.09
N PRO A 34 -0.30 -9.60 -31.71
CA PRO A 34 -1.31 -8.58 -31.46
C PRO A 34 -2.66 -8.95 -32.08
N LYS A 35 -3.69 -9.07 -31.23
CA LYS A 35 -5.09 -9.16 -31.67
C LYS A 35 -5.59 -7.79 -32.08
N THR A 36 -6.00 -7.64 -33.33
CA THR A 36 -6.48 -6.37 -33.89
C THR A 36 -7.97 -6.42 -34.17
N LYS A 37 -8.69 -5.31 -33.90
CA LYS A 37 -10.05 -5.08 -34.37
C LYS A 37 -10.08 -3.93 -35.35
N ASN A 38 -10.94 -4.04 -36.38
CA ASN A 38 -11.09 -3.05 -37.42
C ASN A 38 -12.46 -2.39 -37.34
N VAL A 39 -12.54 -1.10 -37.63
CA VAL A 39 -13.78 -0.33 -37.81
C VAL A 39 -13.82 0.26 -39.19
N LEU A 40 -15.01 0.32 -39.79
CA LEU A 40 -15.25 0.90 -41.10
C LEU A 40 -16.21 2.07 -40.98
N ALA A 41 -15.93 3.13 -41.76
CA ALA A 41 -16.80 4.32 -41.82
C ALA A 41 -16.76 4.95 -43.22
N LYS A 42 -17.76 5.76 -43.55
CA LYS A 42 -17.83 6.49 -44.81
C LYS A 42 -16.92 7.71 -44.82
N THR A 43 -16.72 8.33 -43.66
CA THR A 43 -15.86 9.51 -43.50
C THR A 43 -14.68 9.24 -42.58
N LYS A 44 -13.60 10.02 -42.74
CA LYS A 44 -12.41 9.92 -41.89
C LYS A 44 -12.73 10.25 -40.40
N HIS A 45 -13.57 11.28 -40.19
CA HIS A 45 -13.96 11.74 -38.86
C HIS A 45 -14.75 10.66 -38.10
N GLU A 46 -15.79 10.10 -38.77
CA GLU A 46 -16.59 8.99 -38.20
C GLU A 46 -15.72 7.75 -37.89
N CYS A 47 -14.73 7.46 -38.73
CA CYS A 47 -13.79 6.37 -38.51
C CYS A 47 -12.93 6.61 -37.27
N GLN A 48 -12.53 7.86 -37.08
CA GLN A 48 -11.73 8.26 -35.91
C GLN A 48 -12.53 8.17 -34.61
N GLU A 49 -13.78 8.63 -34.59
CA GLU A 49 -14.67 8.51 -33.44
C GLU A 49 -14.96 7.06 -33.10
N LYS A 50 -15.29 6.22 -34.09
CA LYS A 50 -15.51 4.78 -33.88
C LYS A 50 -14.25 4.09 -33.38
N LEU A 51 -13.07 4.49 -33.84
CA LEU A 51 -11.79 3.95 -33.38
C LEU A 51 -11.51 4.32 -31.92
N THR A 52 -11.77 5.59 -31.56
CA THR A 52 -11.62 6.06 -30.16
C THR A 52 -12.56 5.32 -29.23
N LYS A 53 -13.85 5.20 -29.57
CA LYS A 53 -14.82 4.41 -28.79
C LYS A 53 -14.41 2.95 -28.66
N LEU A 54 -13.88 2.34 -29.74
CA LEU A 54 -13.41 0.96 -29.71
C LEU A 54 -12.18 0.81 -28.81
N MET A 55 -11.28 1.80 -28.78
CA MET A 55 -10.11 1.78 -27.90
C MET A 55 -10.51 2.01 -26.43
N GLU A 56 -11.46 2.89 -26.16
CA GLU A 56 -12.04 3.11 -24.83
C GLU A 56 -12.74 1.83 -24.32
N THR A 57 -13.56 1.21 -25.17
CA THR A 57 -14.26 -0.04 -24.84
C THR A 57 -13.27 -1.21 -24.67
N ALA A 58 -12.23 -1.30 -25.49
CA ALA A 58 -11.20 -2.32 -25.36
C ALA A 58 -10.31 -2.10 -24.11
N GLY A 59 -10.04 -0.85 -23.77
CA GLY A 59 -9.39 -0.45 -22.51
C GLY A 59 -10.27 -0.79 -21.30
N SER A 60 -11.56 -0.51 -21.39
CA SER A 60 -12.56 -0.82 -20.36
C SER A 60 -12.79 -2.34 -20.21
N ALA A 61 -12.92 -3.08 -21.31
CA ALA A 61 -13.09 -4.54 -21.29
C ALA A 61 -11.86 -5.30 -20.74
N LYS A 62 -10.64 -4.78 -20.94
CA LYS A 62 -9.45 -5.28 -20.22
C LYS A 62 -9.51 -4.96 -18.73
N SER A 63 -10.10 -3.83 -18.38
CA SER A 63 -10.28 -3.35 -17.01
C SER A 63 -11.43 -4.07 -16.28
N GLU A 64 -12.48 -4.52 -16.99
CA GLU A 64 -13.59 -5.27 -16.40
C GLU A 64 -13.24 -6.72 -16.07
N LYS A 65 -12.27 -7.34 -16.77
CA LYS A 65 -11.78 -8.70 -16.48
C LYS A 65 -10.72 -8.79 -15.39
N ILE A 66 -10.24 -7.66 -14.86
CA ILE A 66 -9.19 -7.60 -13.83
C ILE A 66 -9.71 -6.86 -12.58
N CYS A 67 -11.00 -6.77 -12.39
CA CYS A 67 -11.54 -6.46 -11.09
C CYS A 67 -11.52 -7.76 -10.30
N ALA A 68 -10.49 -7.94 -9.49
CA ALA A 68 -10.39 -9.13 -8.67
C ALA A 68 -11.54 -9.09 -7.65
N ASP A 69 -12.51 -9.97 -7.79
CA ASP A 69 -13.48 -10.30 -6.74
C ASP A 69 -12.78 -10.89 -5.50
N MET A 70 -11.45 -10.89 -5.54
CA MET A 70 -10.60 -11.33 -4.45
C MET A 70 -10.87 -10.48 -3.20
N PRO A 71 -11.15 -11.09 -2.05
CA PRO A 71 -11.26 -10.38 -0.78
C PRO A 71 -9.97 -9.61 -0.47
N PHE A 72 -10.10 -8.39 0.05
CA PHE A 72 -8.93 -7.57 0.40
C PHE A 72 -7.98 -8.26 1.38
N GLY A 73 -8.51 -9.14 2.25
CA GLY A 73 -7.70 -9.93 3.19
C GLY A 73 -6.77 -10.92 2.50
N GLU A 74 -7.24 -11.60 1.45
CA GLU A 74 -6.43 -12.51 0.64
C GLU A 74 -5.34 -11.75 -0.12
N TRP A 75 -5.68 -10.58 -0.67
CA TRP A 75 -4.71 -9.70 -1.30
C TRP A 75 -3.64 -9.23 -0.32
N MET A 76 -4.03 -8.82 0.90
CA MET A 76 -3.10 -8.37 1.94
C MET A 76 -2.12 -9.47 2.36
N ASP A 77 -2.61 -10.70 2.50
CA ASP A 77 -1.77 -11.85 2.83
C ASP A 77 -0.81 -12.17 1.67
N PHE A 78 -1.32 -12.28 0.45
CA PHE A 78 -0.51 -12.51 -0.75
C PHE A 78 0.57 -11.45 -0.92
N TRP A 79 0.21 -10.15 -0.81
CA TRP A 79 1.15 -9.04 -0.88
C TRP A 79 2.24 -9.15 0.18
N TYR A 80 1.86 -9.42 1.42
CA TYR A 80 2.83 -9.54 2.51
C TYR A 80 3.80 -10.70 2.30
N GLN A 81 3.29 -11.90 2.00
CA GLN A 81 4.10 -13.10 1.85
C GLN A 81 5.03 -13.01 0.62
N THR A 82 4.53 -12.45 -0.49
CA THR A 82 5.24 -12.45 -1.77
C THR A 82 6.24 -11.29 -1.90
N TYR A 83 5.82 -10.07 -1.54
CA TYR A 83 6.61 -8.88 -1.84
C TYR A 83 7.40 -8.33 -0.65
N ILE A 84 6.93 -8.56 0.57
CA ILE A 84 7.44 -7.83 1.73
C ILE A 84 8.26 -8.71 2.67
N LYS A 85 7.78 -9.90 2.99
CA LYS A 85 8.31 -10.73 4.08
C LYS A 85 9.79 -11.06 3.93
N SER A 86 10.23 -11.40 2.73
CA SER A 86 11.62 -11.83 2.45
C SER A 86 12.67 -10.73 2.71
N GLY A 87 12.29 -9.46 2.56
CA GLY A 87 13.17 -8.31 2.77
C GLY A 87 13.19 -7.77 4.20
N LEU A 88 12.38 -8.32 5.11
CA LEU A 88 12.22 -7.79 6.47
C LEU A 88 12.97 -8.58 7.52
N ARG A 89 13.54 -7.85 8.51
CA ARG A 89 14.08 -8.45 9.74
C ARG A 89 12.94 -9.08 10.58
N PRO A 90 13.20 -10.17 11.35
CA PRO A 90 12.17 -10.90 12.10
C PRO A 90 11.31 -10.01 13.02
N ALA A 91 11.91 -9.06 13.73
CA ALA A 91 11.17 -8.12 14.58
C ALA A 91 10.20 -7.22 13.79
N THR A 92 10.55 -6.87 12.56
CA THR A 92 9.68 -6.10 11.67
C THR A 92 8.57 -6.98 11.09
N GLN A 93 8.87 -8.25 10.75
CA GLN A 93 7.87 -9.22 10.33
C GLN A 93 6.76 -9.36 11.37
N ASN A 94 7.12 -9.56 12.65
CA ASN A 94 6.15 -9.64 13.76
C ASN A 94 5.23 -8.40 13.82
N THR A 95 5.79 -7.21 13.57
CA THR A 95 5.01 -5.95 13.54
C THR A 95 4.07 -5.89 12.34
N TYR A 96 4.50 -6.39 11.18
CA TYR A 96 3.65 -6.48 9.99
C TYR A 96 2.52 -7.49 10.21
N GLU A 97 2.86 -8.69 10.67
CA GLU A 97 1.91 -9.77 10.93
C GLU A 97 0.85 -9.36 11.96
N SER A 98 1.27 -8.80 13.09
CA SER A 98 0.32 -8.27 14.08
C SER A 98 -0.61 -7.22 13.49
N THR A 99 -0.09 -6.28 12.70
CA THR A 99 -0.92 -5.23 12.10
C THR A 99 -1.90 -5.78 11.06
N ILE A 100 -1.44 -6.68 10.20
CA ILE A 100 -2.24 -7.24 9.10
C ILE A 100 -3.31 -8.19 9.64
N TYR A 101 -2.89 -9.21 10.40
CA TYR A 101 -3.78 -10.29 10.81
C TYR A 101 -4.67 -9.95 12.01
N GLN A 102 -4.22 -9.07 12.90
CA GLN A 102 -4.99 -8.70 14.08
C GLN A 102 -5.88 -7.47 13.89
N HIS A 103 -5.52 -6.56 12.98
CA HIS A 103 -6.25 -5.30 12.82
C HIS A 103 -6.87 -5.12 11.43
N ILE A 104 -6.12 -5.34 10.34
CA ILE A 104 -6.59 -5.03 8.99
C ILE A 104 -7.56 -6.11 8.49
N ILE A 105 -7.13 -7.37 8.45
CA ILE A 105 -7.93 -8.48 7.90
C ILE A 105 -9.26 -8.68 8.62
N PRO A 106 -9.36 -8.62 9.95
CA PRO A 106 -10.64 -8.83 10.63
C PRO A 106 -11.70 -7.79 10.27
N GLN A 107 -11.29 -6.57 9.95
CA GLN A 107 -12.20 -5.45 9.68
C GLN A 107 -12.48 -5.23 8.19
N LEU A 108 -11.46 -5.33 7.35
CA LEU A 108 -11.55 -5.01 5.92
C LEU A 108 -11.44 -6.24 5.03
N GLY A 109 -10.99 -7.37 5.55
CA GLY A 109 -10.58 -8.52 4.76
C GLY A 109 -11.71 -9.16 3.93
N LYS A 110 -12.97 -9.03 4.34
CA LYS A 110 -14.14 -9.58 3.62
C LYS A 110 -14.59 -8.72 2.44
N ILE A 111 -14.14 -7.47 2.36
CA ILE A 111 -14.55 -6.55 1.29
C ILE A 111 -13.79 -6.94 0.02
N PRO A 112 -14.47 -7.13 -1.13
CA PRO A 112 -13.81 -7.33 -2.40
C PRO A 112 -12.85 -6.17 -2.73
N LEU A 113 -11.67 -6.47 -3.25
CA LEU A 113 -10.61 -5.48 -3.51
C LEU A 113 -11.10 -4.34 -4.41
N CYS A 114 -11.94 -4.66 -5.41
CA CYS A 114 -12.52 -3.68 -6.32
C CYS A 114 -13.63 -2.80 -5.71
N GLN A 115 -14.23 -3.23 -4.61
CA GLN A 115 -15.31 -2.51 -3.93
C GLN A 115 -14.82 -1.70 -2.73
N LEU A 116 -13.54 -1.87 -2.35
CA LEU A 116 -12.97 -1.15 -1.21
C LEU A 116 -12.93 0.36 -1.50
N THR A 117 -13.61 1.14 -0.66
CA THR A 117 -13.71 2.59 -0.82
C THR A 117 -12.87 3.35 0.21
N GLN A 118 -12.60 4.62 -0.07
CA GLN A 118 -11.99 5.54 0.89
C GLN A 118 -12.83 5.65 2.18
N LYS A 119 -14.16 5.56 2.07
CA LYS A 119 -15.08 5.61 3.23
C LYS A 119 -14.85 4.43 4.16
N ASP A 120 -14.68 3.21 3.62
CA ASP A 120 -14.43 2.00 4.42
C ASP A 120 -13.11 2.13 5.17
N LEU A 121 -12.06 2.59 4.51
CA LEU A 121 -10.77 2.86 5.15
C LEU A 121 -10.89 3.93 6.24
N GLN A 122 -11.63 5.00 5.99
CA GLN A 122 -11.82 6.06 6.97
C GLN A 122 -12.60 5.58 8.21
N GLN A 123 -13.63 4.75 8.01
CA GLN A 123 -14.37 4.10 9.10
C GLN A 123 -13.47 3.14 9.89
N PHE A 124 -12.66 2.36 9.20
CA PHE A 124 -11.67 1.49 9.84
C PHE A 124 -10.71 2.28 10.74
N TYR A 125 -10.15 3.39 10.27
CA TYR A 125 -9.26 4.21 11.11
C TYR A 125 -9.97 4.83 12.31
N ALA A 126 -11.21 5.22 12.15
CA ALA A 126 -12.04 5.73 13.26
C ALA A 126 -12.33 4.61 14.29
N HIS A 127 -12.61 3.39 13.83
CA HIS A 127 -12.78 2.23 14.70
C HIS A 127 -11.49 1.90 15.46
N LEU A 128 -10.35 1.85 14.78
CA LEU A 128 -9.05 1.61 15.45
C LEU A 128 -8.77 2.63 16.56
N LYS A 129 -9.16 3.89 16.34
CA LYS A 129 -8.97 4.95 17.33
C LYS A 129 -9.87 4.80 18.56
N LYS A 130 -11.08 4.23 18.40
CA LYS A 130 -12.05 4.05 19.48
C LYS A 130 -11.88 2.72 20.22
N GLU A 131 -11.75 1.61 19.48
CA GLU A 131 -11.89 0.24 20.00
C GLU A 131 -10.87 -0.74 19.42
N GLY A 132 -9.84 -0.26 18.74
CA GLY A 132 -8.88 -1.11 18.04
C GLY A 132 -7.89 -1.87 18.94
N ARG A 133 -7.83 -1.60 20.23
CA ARG A 133 -6.88 -2.25 21.14
C ARG A 133 -7.39 -3.62 21.59
N LEU A 134 -6.58 -4.64 21.39
CA LEU A 134 -6.91 -6.03 21.71
C LEU A 134 -6.35 -6.49 23.07
N VAL A 135 -5.27 -5.87 23.53
CA VAL A 135 -4.54 -6.29 24.74
C VAL A 135 -4.29 -5.09 25.66
N ARG A 136 -4.31 -5.31 26.99
CA ARG A 136 -4.08 -4.28 28.02
C ARG A 136 -5.05 -3.09 27.93
N THR A 137 -6.31 -3.39 27.63
CA THR A 137 -7.37 -2.37 27.51
C THR A 137 -7.65 -1.64 28.81
N GLU A 138 -7.47 -2.30 29.95
CA GLU A 138 -7.66 -1.72 31.29
C GLU A 138 -6.64 -0.63 31.59
N GLN A 139 -5.38 -0.82 31.18
CA GLN A 139 -4.30 0.13 31.46
C GLN A 139 -4.25 1.31 30.50
N PHE A 140 -4.57 1.07 29.23
CA PHE A 140 -4.33 2.05 28.16
C PHE A 140 -5.59 2.45 27.40
N GLY A 141 -6.77 2.00 27.84
CA GLY A 141 -8.05 2.24 27.16
C GLY A 141 -8.20 1.39 25.89
N LYS A 142 -9.40 1.44 25.30
CA LYS A 142 -9.79 0.61 24.16
C LYS A 142 -9.22 1.09 22.81
N GLY A 143 -8.80 2.35 22.72
CA GLY A 143 -8.31 2.95 21.46
C GLY A 143 -6.82 2.65 21.20
N LEU A 144 -6.45 2.62 19.93
CA LEU A 144 -5.05 2.56 19.51
C LEU A 144 -4.42 3.97 19.43
N SER A 145 -3.09 4.00 19.57
CA SER A 145 -2.32 5.23 19.41
C SER A 145 -2.37 5.75 17.97
N ASP A 146 -2.20 7.07 17.78
CA ASP A 146 -2.14 7.71 16.47
C ASP A 146 -1.06 7.09 15.58
N ARG A 147 0.07 6.69 16.18
CA ARG A 147 1.15 5.98 15.49
C ARG A 147 0.68 4.66 14.91
N MET A 148 -0.09 3.87 15.66
CA MET A 148 -0.56 2.55 15.22
C MET A 148 -1.58 2.68 14.08
N VAL A 149 -2.51 3.63 14.18
CA VAL A 149 -3.45 3.94 13.09
C VAL A 149 -2.71 4.32 11.80
N ARG A 150 -1.67 5.16 11.92
CA ARG A 150 -0.82 5.52 10.78
C ARG A 150 -0.05 4.34 10.21
N MET A 151 0.39 3.41 11.05
CA MET A 151 1.06 2.18 10.59
C MET A 151 0.10 1.28 9.82
N CYS A 152 -1.15 1.13 10.26
CA CYS A 152 -2.18 0.40 9.53
C CYS A 152 -2.43 1.06 8.16
N HIS A 153 -2.60 2.39 8.14
CA HIS A 153 -2.78 3.13 6.90
C HIS A 153 -1.61 2.94 5.92
N ALA A 154 -0.36 3.04 6.40
CA ALA A 154 0.82 2.90 5.54
C ALA A 154 0.87 1.52 4.86
N LYS A 155 0.50 0.45 5.59
CA LYS A 155 0.46 -0.91 5.04
C LYS A 155 -0.71 -1.09 4.05
N CYS A 156 -1.92 -0.62 4.39
CA CYS A 156 -3.05 -0.62 3.46
C CYS A 156 -2.70 0.14 2.18
N ARG A 157 -2.11 1.34 2.29
CA ARG A 157 -1.72 2.15 1.15
C ARG A 157 -0.70 1.44 0.27
N ALA A 158 0.36 0.87 0.85
CA ALA A 158 1.40 0.17 0.10
C ALA A 158 0.85 -1.07 -0.63
N ALA A 159 0.00 -1.87 0.01
CA ALA A 159 -0.63 -3.02 -0.61
C ALA A 159 -1.58 -2.62 -1.76
N LEU A 160 -2.32 -1.52 -1.60
CA LEU A 160 -3.21 -0.98 -2.63
C LEU A 160 -2.44 -0.30 -3.77
N ASP A 161 -1.29 0.35 -3.49
CA ASP A 161 -0.40 0.86 -4.54
C ASP A 161 0.16 -0.30 -5.39
N GLN A 162 0.52 -1.43 -4.77
CA GLN A 162 0.93 -2.63 -5.49
C GLN A 162 -0.22 -3.21 -6.32
N ALA A 163 -1.43 -3.30 -5.77
CA ALA A 163 -2.61 -3.74 -6.50
C ALA A 163 -2.91 -2.87 -7.73
N MET A 164 -2.65 -1.57 -7.63
CA MET A 164 -2.77 -0.64 -8.74
C MET A 164 -1.69 -0.87 -9.81
N GLN A 165 -0.44 -1.15 -9.40
CA GLN A 165 0.66 -1.49 -10.33
C GLN A 165 0.37 -2.78 -11.11
N GLU A 166 -0.28 -3.76 -10.46
CA GLU A 166 -0.71 -5.01 -11.11
C GLU A 166 -2.02 -4.87 -11.89
N ASN A 167 -2.59 -3.67 -11.95
CA ASN A 167 -3.86 -3.38 -12.62
C ASN A 167 -5.07 -4.13 -12.04
N LEU A 168 -5.04 -4.54 -10.78
CA LEU A 168 -6.16 -5.15 -10.06
C LEU A 168 -7.21 -4.10 -9.66
N ILE A 169 -6.77 -2.87 -9.40
CA ILE A 169 -7.62 -1.70 -9.13
C ILE A 169 -7.16 -0.50 -9.96
N ARG A 170 -8.07 0.42 -10.26
CA ARG A 170 -7.77 1.63 -11.06
C ARG A 170 -7.14 2.75 -10.25
N THR A 171 -7.57 2.90 -9.02
CA THR A 171 -7.14 3.98 -8.11
C THR A 171 -6.94 3.41 -6.71
N ASN A 172 -6.00 3.99 -5.98
CA ASN A 172 -5.78 3.60 -4.60
C ASN A 172 -6.75 4.37 -3.67
N PRO A 173 -7.73 3.69 -3.03
CA PRO A 173 -8.70 4.34 -2.14
C PRO A 173 -8.08 4.87 -0.84
N ALA A 174 -6.85 4.48 -0.50
CA ALA A 174 -6.16 5.02 0.68
C ALA A 174 -5.64 6.44 0.46
N VAL A 175 -5.54 6.89 -0.79
CA VAL A 175 -5.10 8.26 -1.12
C VAL A 175 -6.19 9.24 -0.69
N GLY A 176 -5.80 10.28 0.06
CA GLY A 176 -6.73 11.30 0.55
C GLY A 176 -7.44 10.97 1.87
N CYS A 177 -7.19 9.81 2.49
CA CYS A 177 -7.69 9.52 3.82
C CYS A 177 -7.13 10.51 4.87
N LYS A 178 -8.01 10.97 5.75
CA LYS A 178 -7.62 11.84 6.88
C LYS A 178 -7.06 10.96 8.01
N LEU A 179 -5.84 11.26 8.44
CA LEU A 179 -5.15 10.56 9.51
C LEU A 179 -5.03 11.43 10.76
N PRO A 180 -4.97 10.82 11.96
CA PRO A 180 -4.70 11.56 13.18
C PRO A 180 -3.34 12.28 13.07
N PRO A 181 -3.16 13.41 13.78
CA PRO A 181 -1.94 14.21 13.71
C PRO A 181 -0.72 13.40 14.18
N LYS A 182 0.44 13.67 13.59
CA LYS A 182 1.72 13.11 14.07
C LYS A 182 2.16 13.93 15.29
N ARG A 183 1.78 13.48 16.48
CA ARG A 183 2.27 14.06 17.73
C ARG A 183 3.51 13.29 18.16
N SER A 184 4.62 13.98 18.33
CA SER A 184 5.81 13.47 19.01
C SER A 184 5.82 14.13 20.39
N PRO A 185 5.67 13.36 21.48
CA PRO A 185 5.88 13.93 22.80
C PRO A 185 7.32 14.44 22.90
N GLU A 186 7.51 15.54 23.58
CA GLU A 186 8.84 16.04 23.91
C GLU A 186 9.56 15.00 24.78
N MET A 187 10.80 14.71 24.44
CA MET A 187 11.60 13.76 25.19
C MET A 187 12.01 14.40 26.52
N GLN A 188 11.68 13.73 27.61
CA GLN A 188 12.14 14.13 28.93
C GLN A 188 13.57 13.63 29.12
N VAL A 189 14.46 14.55 29.45
CA VAL A 189 15.86 14.26 29.78
C VAL A 189 16.00 14.31 31.29
N LEU A 190 16.68 13.33 31.87
CA LEU A 190 16.94 13.30 33.30
C LEU A 190 17.78 14.50 33.73
N SER A 191 17.36 15.18 34.79
CA SER A 191 18.17 16.19 35.45
C SER A 191 19.42 15.54 36.12
N ARG A 192 20.41 16.35 36.46
CA ARG A 192 21.63 15.84 37.10
C ARG A 192 21.32 15.10 38.40
N GLN A 193 20.34 15.56 39.18
CA GLN A 193 19.94 14.91 40.44
C GLN A 193 19.22 13.58 40.19
N GLU A 194 18.35 13.52 39.20
CA GLU A 194 17.68 12.27 38.81
C GLU A 194 18.66 11.26 38.26
N LEU A 195 19.64 11.69 37.49
CA LEU A 195 20.70 10.83 36.98
C LEU A 195 21.55 10.24 38.12
N GLN A 196 21.90 11.03 39.12
CA GLN A 196 22.63 10.52 40.30
C GLN A 196 21.81 9.47 41.08
N ARG A 197 20.52 9.72 41.32
CA ARG A 197 19.64 8.75 41.96
C ARG A 197 19.51 7.47 41.14
N PHE A 198 19.38 7.61 39.83
CA PHE A 198 19.34 6.46 38.91
C PHE A 198 20.61 5.59 39.03
N LEU A 199 21.80 6.20 38.97
CA LEU A 199 23.05 5.47 39.06
C LEU A 199 23.27 4.80 40.44
N ILE A 200 22.83 5.44 41.54
CA ILE A 200 22.85 4.84 42.85
C ILE A 200 21.98 3.58 42.91
N GLN A 201 20.76 3.67 42.35
CA GLN A 201 19.86 2.52 42.30
C GLN A 201 20.41 1.42 41.37
N ALA A 202 20.95 1.80 40.20
CA ALA A 202 21.57 0.87 39.27
C ALA A 202 22.75 0.11 39.91
N LYS A 203 23.50 0.74 40.83
CA LYS A 203 24.57 0.11 41.59
C LYS A 203 24.02 -0.88 42.60
N ALA A 204 22.95 -0.53 43.30
CA ALA A 204 22.29 -1.44 44.24
C ALA A 204 21.72 -2.70 43.56
N ASP A 205 21.22 -2.53 42.32
CA ASP A 205 20.66 -3.62 41.51
C ASP A 205 21.71 -4.42 40.71
N GLY A 206 23.01 -4.07 40.80
CA GLY A 206 24.11 -4.76 40.10
C GLY A 206 24.24 -4.43 38.59
N TYR A 207 23.68 -3.32 38.13
CA TYR A 207 23.71 -2.91 36.72
C TYR A 207 24.48 -1.59 36.49
N PHE A 208 25.28 -1.14 37.45
CA PHE A 208 25.95 0.16 37.38
C PHE A 208 26.83 0.31 36.13
N GLU A 209 27.69 -0.65 35.84
CA GLU A 209 28.65 -0.62 34.74
C GLU A 209 27.93 -0.58 33.40
N LEU A 210 26.84 -1.35 33.28
CA LEU A 210 26.02 -1.39 32.07
C LEU A 210 25.42 0.00 31.77
N PHE A 211 24.78 0.62 32.75
CA PHE A 211 24.16 1.94 32.57
C PHE A 211 25.19 3.06 32.47
N LEU A 212 26.34 2.94 33.13
CA LEU A 212 27.43 3.90 32.97
C LEU A 212 27.97 3.87 31.55
N LEU A 213 28.16 2.68 30.98
CA LEU A 213 28.59 2.51 29.61
C LEU A 213 27.56 3.06 28.60
N ASP A 214 26.27 2.79 28.82
CA ASP A 214 25.14 3.32 28.03
C ASP A 214 25.14 4.85 28.00
N LEU A 215 25.23 5.48 29.18
CA LEU A 215 25.24 6.93 29.34
C LEU A 215 26.49 7.60 28.72
N SER A 216 27.63 6.94 28.79
CA SER A 216 28.89 7.50 28.26
C SER A 216 29.03 7.34 26.75
N THR A 217 28.43 6.28 26.17
CA THR A 217 28.57 5.95 24.74
C THR A 217 27.34 6.30 23.91
N GLY A 218 26.16 6.37 24.52
CA GLY A 218 24.89 6.57 23.81
C GLY A 218 24.48 5.41 22.90
N LEU A 219 25.01 4.21 23.15
CA LEU A 219 24.67 3.00 22.40
C LEU A 219 23.19 2.64 22.58
N ARG A 220 22.57 2.12 21.53
CA ARG A 220 21.23 1.55 21.68
C ARG A 220 21.30 0.27 22.51
N ARG A 221 20.26 -0.01 23.29
CA ARG A 221 20.18 -1.22 24.13
C ARG A 221 20.62 -2.50 23.40
N GLY A 222 20.22 -2.70 22.13
CA GLY A 222 20.62 -3.88 21.36
C GLY A 222 22.09 -3.88 20.97
N GLU A 223 22.70 -2.72 20.76
CA GLU A 223 24.13 -2.56 20.49
C GLU A 223 24.93 -2.80 21.78
N LEU A 224 24.49 -2.23 22.88
CA LEU A 224 25.09 -2.42 24.19
C LEU A 224 25.12 -3.89 24.61
N LEU A 225 23.98 -4.60 24.48
CA LEU A 225 23.90 -6.02 24.85
C LEU A 225 24.58 -6.97 23.85
N ALA A 226 24.95 -6.50 22.68
CA ALA A 226 25.67 -7.27 21.67
C ALA A 226 27.18 -7.09 21.74
N LEU A 227 27.70 -6.28 22.66
CA LEU A 227 29.16 -6.13 22.85
C LEU A 227 29.76 -7.46 23.28
N GLN A 228 30.86 -7.81 22.64
CA GLN A 228 31.70 -8.98 22.95
C GLN A 228 33.04 -8.48 23.42
N TRP A 229 33.59 -9.16 24.43
CA TRP A 229 34.91 -8.87 25.02
C TRP A 229 35.93 -9.84 24.47
#